data_b7d8a6517a7e6560fb748334778fbc20
#
_entry.id   b7d8a6517a7e6560fb748334778fbc20
#
_cell.length_a   1.000
_cell.length_b   1.000
_cell.length_c   1.000
_cell.angle_alpha   90.00
_cell.angle_beta   90.00
_cell.angle_gamma   90.00
#
_symmetry.space_group_name_H-M   'P 1'
#
loop_
_entity.id
_entity.type
_entity.pdbx_description
1 polymer ?
#
loop_
_entity_poly.entity_id
_entity_poly.type
_entity_poly.pdbx_seq_one_letter_code
_entity_poly.pdbx_strand_id
1 'polypeptide(L)'
;MYSFCLDNRHSKGFAYIDYSEEKAIATLYQKHNIPFIIDLWNRYYEDHIWGLEELENAQRDMMAYMSVTDYDMNSKEEREQMYLIYKLIAIVSYAIFHQRSLVGSGD
;
A
#
# COMPACT_ATOMS: atom_id res chain seq x y z
N MET A 1 10.29 -7.73 -4.68
CA MET A 1 9.99 -6.29 -4.64
C MET A 1 8.76 -5.99 -5.47
N TYR A 2 7.92 -5.07 -5.04
CA TYR A 2 6.70 -4.70 -5.75
C TYR A 2 6.77 -3.22 -6.12
N SER A 3 6.50 -2.89 -7.38
CA SER A 3 6.64 -1.52 -7.88
C SER A 3 5.30 -0.92 -8.22
N PHE A 4 5.19 0.39 -8.06
CA PHE A 4 3.99 1.14 -8.40
C PHE A 4 4.29 2.22 -9.44
N CYS A 5 3.39 2.35 -10.40
CA CYS A 5 3.41 3.45 -11.35
C CYS A 5 1.99 3.93 -11.62
N LEU A 6 1.86 5.10 -12.23
CA LEU A 6 0.56 5.59 -12.66
C LEU A 6 0.18 4.98 -13.99
N ASP A 7 -1.13 4.84 -14.20
CA ASP A 7 -1.68 4.33 -15.45
C ASP A 7 -1.64 5.41 -16.52
N ASN A 8 -0.47 5.56 -17.13
CA ASN A 8 -0.30 6.37 -18.32
C ASN A 8 0.88 5.82 -19.12
N ARG A 9 0.94 6.16 -20.41
CA ARG A 9 1.91 5.57 -21.32
C ARG A 9 3.36 5.98 -21.06
N HIS A 10 3.59 7.02 -20.26
CA HIS A 10 4.92 7.50 -19.92
C HIS A 10 5.30 7.17 -18.49
N SER A 11 4.48 6.38 -17.84
CA SER A 11 4.63 6.10 -16.44
C SER A 11 5.88 5.27 -16.16
N LYS A 12 6.61 5.68 -15.14
CA LYS A 12 7.70 4.89 -14.56
C LYS A 12 7.36 4.59 -13.13
N GLY A 13 7.97 3.57 -12.59
CA GLY A 13 7.82 3.29 -11.17
C GLY A 13 8.23 4.49 -10.33
N PHE A 14 7.34 4.97 -9.48
CA PHE A 14 7.62 6.11 -8.60
C PHE A 14 7.77 5.70 -7.15
N ALA A 15 7.37 4.48 -6.82
CA ALA A 15 7.48 3.93 -5.48
C ALA A 15 7.54 2.41 -5.56
N TYR A 16 8.05 1.80 -4.50
CA TYR A 16 8.10 0.35 -4.45
C TYR A 16 8.15 -0.12 -3.00
N ILE A 17 7.75 -1.38 -2.81
CA ILE A 17 7.91 -2.09 -1.54
C ILE A 17 9.17 -2.94 -1.71
N ASP A 18 10.17 -2.69 -0.87
CA ASP A 18 11.43 -3.43 -0.94
C ASP A 18 11.39 -4.66 -0.03
N TYR A 19 12.45 -5.45 -0.10
CA TYR A 19 12.53 -6.69 0.67
C TYR A 19 12.48 -6.45 2.18
N SER A 20 12.99 -5.32 2.65
CA SER A 20 12.95 -5.00 4.08
C SER A 20 11.54 -4.72 4.58
N GLU A 21 10.65 -4.29 3.69
CA GLU A 21 9.26 -3.96 4.02
C GLU A 21 8.32 -5.16 3.87
N GLU A 22 8.74 -6.22 3.21
CA GLU A 22 7.87 -7.38 2.94
C GLU A 22 7.43 -8.07 4.23
N LYS A 23 8.29 -8.11 5.24
CA LYS A 23 7.93 -8.69 6.53
C LYS A 23 6.80 -7.91 7.20
N ALA A 24 6.86 -6.58 7.10
CA ALA A 24 5.82 -5.72 7.68
C ALA A 24 4.48 -5.93 6.99
N ILE A 25 4.46 -6.02 5.64
CA ILE A 25 3.21 -6.23 4.93
C ILE A 25 2.63 -7.61 5.20
N ALA A 26 3.47 -8.63 5.29
CA ALA A 26 3.03 -9.99 5.65
C ALA A 26 2.38 -10.02 7.03
N THR A 27 2.98 -9.33 8.00
CA THR A 27 2.44 -9.23 9.35
C THR A 27 1.09 -8.51 9.37
N LEU A 28 0.98 -7.41 8.64
CA LEU A 28 -0.29 -6.68 8.53
C LEU A 28 -1.37 -7.53 7.87
N TYR A 29 -1.01 -8.29 6.84
CA TYR A 29 -1.92 -9.22 6.20
C TYR A 29 -2.46 -10.28 7.16
N GLN A 30 -1.58 -10.83 8.00
CA GLN A 30 -1.96 -11.90 8.93
C GLN A 30 -2.79 -11.42 10.11
N LYS A 31 -2.50 -10.21 10.62
CA LYS A 31 -3.05 -9.74 11.89
C LYS A 31 -4.21 -8.77 11.75
N HIS A 32 -4.36 -8.14 10.60
CA HIS A 32 -5.33 -7.05 10.42
C HIS A 32 -6.13 -7.24 9.14
N ASN A 33 -7.37 -6.79 9.19
CA ASN A 33 -8.27 -6.90 8.04
C ASN A 33 -8.34 -5.54 7.34
N ILE A 34 -7.28 -5.18 6.62
CA ILE A 34 -7.21 -3.96 5.84
C ILE A 34 -7.36 -4.36 4.37
N PRO A 35 -8.51 -4.07 3.72
CA PRO A 35 -8.82 -4.63 2.39
C PRO A 35 -7.73 -4.39 1.35
N PHE A 36 -7.17 -3.20 1.29
CA PHE A 36 -6.13 -2.89 0.31
C PHE A 36 -4.87 -3.75 0.52
N ILE A 37 -4.47 -3.95 1.77
CA ILE A 37 -3.28 -4.74 2.09
C ILE A 37 -3.53 -6.22 1.80
N ILE A 38 -4.73 -6.71 2.07
CA ILE A 38 -5.11 -8.08 1.73
C ILE A 38 -5.03 -8.30 0.23
N ASP A 39 -5.60 -7.37 -0.54
CA ASP A 39 -5.59 -7.46 -2.00
C ASP A 39 -4.17 -7.36 -2.55
N LEU A 40 -3.38 -6.42 -2.05
CA LEU A 40 -1.99 -6.22 -2.46
C LEU A 40 -1.15 -7.47 -2.18
N TRP A 41 -1.25 -8.04 -0.98
CA TRP A 41 -0.46 -9.20 -0.62
C TRP A 41 -0.85 -10.45 -1.40
N ASN A 42 -2.16 -10.63 -1.65
CA ASN A 42 -2.64 -11.75 -2.46
C ASN A 42 -2.16 -11.66 -3.91
N ARG A 43 -1.86 -10.45 -4.39
CA ARG A 43 -1.41 -10.19 -5.76
C ARG A 43 0.06 -9.81 -5.84
N TYR A 44 0.82 -10.09 -4.80
CA TYR A 44 2.17 -9.54 -4.66
C TYR A 44 3.12 -9.92 -5.79
N TYR A 45 2.89 -11.05 -6.43
CA TYR A 45 3.72 -11.51 -7.56
C TYR A 45 3.03 -11.33 -8.90
N GLU A 46 1.94 -10.59 -8.95
CA GLU A 46 1.17 -10.34 -10.15
C GLU A 46 1.11 -8.85 -10.47
N ASP A 47 0.87 -8.54 -11.74
CA ASP A 47 0.55 -7.18 -12.14
C ASP A 47 -0.93 -6.93 -11.87
N HIS A 48 -1.25 -5.73 -11.41
CA HIS A 48 -2.64 -5.37 -11.12
C HIS A 48 -2.86 -3.87 -11.29
N ILE A 49 -4.09 -3.50 -11.63
CA ILE A 49 -4.48 -2.10 -11.76
C ILE A 49 -5.62 -1.82 -10.79
N TRP A 50 -5.40 -0.81 -9.93
CA TRP A 50 -6.44 -0.30 -9.04
C TRP A 50 -7.03 0.97 -9.64
N GLY A 51 -8.33 0.96 -9.92
CA GLY A 51 -9.05 2.12 -10.43
C GLY A 51 -9.30 3.16 -9.34
N LEU A 52 -9.75 4.36 -9.73
CA LEU A 52 -9.94 5.47 -8.80
C LEU A 52 -10.89 5.13 -7.65
N GLU A 53 -12.00 4.46 -7.93
CA GLU A 53 -12.94 4.07 -6.87
C GLU A 53 -12.28 3.14 -5.86
N GLU A 54 -11.53 2.16 -6.33
CA GLU A 54 -10.79 1.25 -5.46
C GLU A 54 -9.75 1.99 -4.63
N LEU A 55 -9.07 2.97 -5.23
CA LEU A 55 -8.07 3.76 -4.53
C LEU A 55 -8.69 4.66 -3.46
N GLU A 56 -9.84 5.26 -3.75
CA GLU A 56 -10.56 6.07 -2.76
C GLU A 56 -11.00 5.22 -1.56
N ASN A 57 -11.50 4.01 -1.83
CA ASN A 57 -11.85 3.05 -0.79
C ASN A 57 -10.62 2.64 0.02
N ALA A 58 -9.49 2.37 -0.66
CA ALA A 58 -8.25 1.99 -0.01
C ALA A 58 -7.73 3.10 0.90
N GLN A 59 -7.76 4.33 0.44
CA GLN A 59 -7.35 5.50 1.23
C GLN A 59 -8.20 5.62 2.48
N ARG A 60 -9.52 5.56 2.33
CA ARG A 60 -10.45 5.65 3.45
C ARG A 60 -10.22 4.54 4.46
N ASP A 61 -10.07 3.30 4.00
CA ASP A 61 -9.91 2.16 4.88
C ASP A 61 -8.60 2.22 5.66
N MET A 62 -7.51 2.61 5.01
CA MET A 62 -6.21 2.74 5.66
C MET A 62 -6.20 3.90 6.67
N MET A 63 -6.81 5.01 6.32
CA MET A 63 -6.91 6.16 7.23
C MET A 63 -7.79 5.83 8.43
N ALA A 64 -8.91 5.12 8.23
CA ALA A 64 -9.76 4.68 9.33
C ALA A 64 -9.00 3.73 10.28
N TYR A 65 -8.25 2.79 9.71
CA TYR A 65 -7.42 1.88 10.50
C TYR A 65 -6.42 2.66 11.36
N MET A 66 -5.73 3.62 10.76
CA MET A 66 -4.72 4.41 11.48
C MET A 66 -5.34 5.29 12.57
N SER A 67 -6.58 5.74 12.37
CA SER A 67 -7.25 6.62 13.35
C SER A 67 -7.60 5.92 14.65
N VAL A 68 -7.71 4.59 14.64
CA VAL A 68 -8.11 3.79 15.81
C VAL A 68 -7.03 2.85 16.31
N THR A 69 -5.85 2.90 15.71
CA THR A 69 -4.76 1.97 16.03
C THR A 69 -3.63 2.70 16.75
N ASP A 70 -3.28 2.22 17.92
CA ASP A 70 -2.12 2.72 18.64
C ASP A 70 -0.95 1.77 18.41
N TYR A 71 0.13 2.32 17.87
CA TYR A 71 1.37 1.58 17.69
C TYR A 71 2.37 1.95 18.77
N ASP A 72 3.06 0.95 19.29
CA ASP A 72 4.15 1.17 20.25
C ASP A 72 5.38 1.66 19.50
N MET A 73 5.66 2.95 19.66
CA MET A 73 6.79 3.59 18.98
C MET A 73 8.14 3.09 19.45
N ASN A 74 8.18 2.37 20.57
CA ASN A 74 9.39 1.72 21.05
C ASN A 74 9.62 0.35 20.43
N SER A 75 8.61 -0.21 19.77
CA SER A 75 8.72 -1.48 19.06
C SER A 75 9.17 -1.23 17.62
N LYS A 76 10.30 -1.81 17.24
CA LYS A 76 10.80 -1.70 15.88
C LYS A 76 9.81 -2.28 14.87
N GLU A 77 9.23 -3.44 15.18
CA GLU A 77 8.26 -4.09 14.29
C GLU A 77 7.01 -3.25 14.09
N GLU A 78 6.49 -2.66 15.16
CA GLU A 78 5.31 -1.82 15.05
C GLU A 78 5.59 -0.52 14.32
N ARG A 79 6.78 0.09 14.53
CA ARG A 79 7.18 1.28 13.75
C ARG A 79 7.23 0.97 12.25
N GLU A 80 7.79 -0.18 11.89
CA GLU A 80 7.90 -0.58 10.49
C GLU A 80 6.52 -0.78 9.84
N GLN A 81 5.57 -1.36 10.58
CA GLN A 81 4.19 -1.50 10.11
C GLN A 81 3.53 -0.14 9.90
N MET A 82 3.69 0.74 10.86
CA MET A 82 3.11 2.09 10.77
C MET A 82 3.69 2.86 9.58
N TYR A 83 5.00 2.83 9.41
CA TYR A 83 5.66 3.51 8.30
C TYR A 83 5.21 2.96 6.95
N LEU A 84 5.00 1.65 6.86
CA LEU A 84 4.52 1.04 5.63
C LEU A 84 3.11 1.51 5.29
N ILE A 85 2.22 1.60 6.28
CA ILE A 85 0.87 2.09 6.03
C ILE A 85 0.89 3.55 5.60
N TYR A 86 1.69 4.40 6.24
CA TYR A 86 1.86 5.79 5.80
C TYR A 86 2.35 5.85 4.35
N LYS A 87 3.31 5.00 4.01
CA LYS A 87 3.83 4.94 2.64
C LYS A 87 2.73 4.54 1.65
N LEU A 88 1.94 3.53 1.97
CA LEU A 88 0.85 3.07 1.10
C LEU A 88 -0.23 4.14 0.97
N ILE A 89 -0.58 4.84 2.05
CA ILE A 89 -1.51 5.96 1.98
C ILE A 89 -0.97 7.03 1.04
N ALA A 90 0.31 7.36 1.13
CA ALA A 90 0.93 8.35 0.27
C ALA A 90 0.91 7.92 -1.20
N ILE A 91 1.20 6.65 -1.48
CA ILE A 91 1.19 6.11 -2.84
C ILE A 91 -0.21 6.19 -3.44
N VAL A 92 -1.21 5.74 -2.71
CA VAL A 92 -2.61 5.77 -3.14
C VAL A 92 -3.09 7.21 -3.33
N SER A 93 -2.75 8.09 -2.39
CA SER A 93 -3.14 9.51 -2.46
C SER A 93 -2.52 10.22 -3.66
N TYR A 94 -1.28 9.86 -4.00
CA TYR A 94 -0.62 10.42 -5.18
C TYR A 94 -1.39 10.09 -6.46
N ALA A 95 -1.82 8.83 -6.61
CA ALA A 95 -2.61 8.40 -7.76
C ALA A 95 -3.96 9.13 -7.80
N ILE A 96 -4.64 9.23 -6.67
CA ILE A 96 -5.92 9.96 -6.57
C ILE A 96 -5.75 11.42 -6.95
N PHE A 97 -4.71 12.07 -6.43
CA PHE A 97 -4.42 13.47 -6.75
C PHE A 97 -4.27 13.69 -8.25
N HIS A 98 -3.62 12.76 -8.94
CA HIS A 98 -3.43 12.84 -10.39
C HIS A 98 -4.61 12.29 -11.19
N GLN A 99 -5.65 11.80 -10.53
CA GLN A 99 -6.82 11.18 -11.15
C GLN A 99 -6.44 10.07 -12.12
N ARG A 100 -5.50 9.22 -11.70
CA ARG A 100 -5.00 8.10 -12.47
C ARG A 100 -5.14 6.81 -11.68
N SER A 101 -5.35 5.72 -12.41
CA SER A 101 -5.28 4.40 -11.80
C SER A 101 -3.84 4.10 -11.36
N LEU A 102 -3.72 3.27 -10.35
CA LEU A 102 -2.42 2.82 -9.84
C LEU A 102 -2.13 1.44 -10.41
N VAL A 103 -0.96 1.28 -10.98
CA VAL A 103 -0.50 0.00 -11.53
C VAL A 103 0.57 -0.56 -10.62
N GLY A 104 0.34 -1.79 -10.15
CA GLY A 104 1.32 -2.53 -9.38
C GLY A 104 1.95 -3.62 -10.23
N SER A 105 3.24 -3.84 -10.03
CA SER A 105 3.99 -4.84 -10.77
C SER A 105 4.82 -5.69 -9.82
N GLY A 106 4.53 -6.99 -9.81
CA GLY A 106 5.29 -7.96 -9.02
C GLY A 106 6.49 -8.47 -9.81
N ASP A 107 7.52 -8.85 -9.09
CA ASP A 107 8.74 -9.45 -9.66
C ASP A 107 8.54 -10.91 -9.99
#